data_4809a9a20e0b599cda89dee61118c0f9
#
_entry.id   4809a9a20e0b599cda89dee61118c0f9
#
_cell.length_a   1.000
_cell.length_b   1.000
_cell.length_c   1.000
_cell.angle_alpha   90.00
_cell.angle_beta   90.00
_cell.angle_gamma   90.00
#
_symmetry.space_group_name_H-M   'P 1'
#
loop_
_entity.id
_entity.type
_entity.pdbx_description
1 polymer ?
#
loop_
_entity_poly.entity_id
_entity_poly.type
_entity_poly.pdbx_seq_one_letter_code
_entity_poly.pdbx_strand_id
1 'polypeptide(L)' 'MRKVIVSEYVTLDGVMEDPGGGEGTEHGGWSFQFWSEEAAKFKLDELFASDALLLGRVTYQEWAPY' A
#
# COMPACT_ATOMS: atom_id res chain seq x y z
N MET A 1 -18.39 15.29 8.27
CA MET A 1 -18.40 13.86 8.67
C MET A 1 -17.09 13.20 8.24
N ARG A 2 -16.46 12.47 9.13
CA ARG A 2 -15.23 11.74 8.80
C ARG A 2 -15.55 10.47 8.03
N LYS A 3 -14.66 10.08 7.14
CA LYS A 3 -14.83 8.91 6.28
C LYS A 3 -13.74 7.89 6.56
N VAL A 4 -14.05 6.63 6.33
CA VAL A 4 -13.05 5.57 6.23
C VAL A 4 -12.82 5.29 4.76
N ILE A 5 -11.56 5.37 4.33
CA ILE A 5 -11.16 5.11 2.94
C ILE A 5 -10.25 3.89 2.95
N VAL A 6 -10.55 2.92 2.09
CA VAL A 6 -9.69 1.76 1.87
C VAL A 6 -8.92 1.99 0.58
N SER A 7 -7.59 1.94 0.66
CA SER A 7 -6.71 2.13 -0.49
C SER A 7 -5.72 0.97 -0.55
N GLU A 8 -5.71 0.27 -1.66
CA GLU A 8 -4.93 -0.96 -1.80
C GLU A 8 -4.30 -1.07 -3.18
N TYR A 9 -3.15 -1.74 -3.22
CA TYR A 9 -2.62 -2.26 -4.48
C TYR A 9 -3.29 -3.59 -4.75
N VAL A 10 -3.88 -3.73 -5.92
CA VAL A 10 -4.61 -4.94 -6.29
C VAL A 10 -4.42 -5.23 -7.78
N THR A 11 -4.22 -6.51 -8.11
CA THR A 11 -4.17 -6.93 -9.51
C THR A 11 -5.59 -7.04 -10.09
N LEU A 12 -5.70 -7.16 -11.41
CA LEU A 12 -7.00 -7.28 -12.05
C LEU A 12 -7.76 -8.55 -11.65
N ASP A 13 -7.03 -9.60 -11.25
CA ASP A 13 -7.62 -10.84 -10.76
C ASP A 13 -7.75 -10.90 -9.23
N GLY A 14 -7.52 -9.76 -8.54
CA GLY A 14 -7.84 -9.64 -7.12
C GLY A 14 -6.71 -9.95 -6.15
N VAL A 15 -5.48 -10.12 -6.62
CA VAL A 15 -4.33 -10.36 -5.73
C VAL A 15 -3.94 -9.08 -5.01
N MET A 16 -3.88 -9.12 -3.68
CA MET A 16 -3.46 -8.00 -2.83
C MET A 16 -2.26 -8.35 -1.96
N GLU A 17 -1.84 -9.60 -1.94
CA GLU A 17 -0.79 -10.08 -1.04
C GLU A 17 0.59 -9.55 -1.45
N ASP A 18 1.30 -9.00 -0.47
CA ASP A 18 2.73 -8.66 -0.54
C ASP A 18 3.14 -7.90 -1.81
N PRO A 19 2.49 -6.78 -2.13
CA PRO A 19 2.83 -6.04 -3.35
C PRO A 19 4.27 -5.51 -3.35
N GLY A 20 4.83 -5.20 -2.19
CA GLY A 20 6.18 -4.66 -2.04
C GLY A 20 7.25 -5.70 -1.78
N GLY A 21 6.91 -6.96 -1.59
CA GLY A 21 7.88 -8.02 -1.35
C GLY A 21 8.43 -8.12 0.07
N GLY A 22 8.06 -7.20 0.97
CA GLY A 22 8.59 -7.16 2.33
C GLY A 22 8.16 -8.33 3.21
N GLU A 23 7.08 -9.01 2.86
CA GLU A 23 6.58 -10.17 3.60
C GLU A 23 7.26 -11.49 3.18
N GLY A 24 8.05 -11.47 2.11
CA GLY A 24 8.81 -12.64 1.67
C GLY A 24 8.00 -13.76 1.07
N THR A 25 6.82 -13.45 0.52
CA THR A 25 6.00 -14.47 -0.12
C THR A 25 6.55 -14.85 -1.50
N GLU A 26 6.14 -16.01 -2.01
CA GLU A 26 6.64 -16.57 -3.27
C GLU A 26 6.50 -15.61 -4.44
N HIS A 27 5.36 -14.89 -4.52
CA HIS A 27 5.06 -13.98 -5.62
C HIS A 27 5.09 -12.52 -5.19
N GLY A 28 5.79 -12.20 -4.10
CA GLY A 28 5.87 -10.84 -3.59
C GLY A 28 6.62 -9.87 -4.48
N GLY A 29 6.43 -8.60 -4.25
CA GLY A 29 7.11 -7.55 -5.00
C GLY A 29 6.54 -7.28 -6.38
N TRP A 30 5.37 -7.81 -6.68
CA TRP A 30 4.78 -7.70 -8.03
C TRP A 30 4.43 -6.27 -8.43
N SER A 31 4.24 -5.35 -7.49
CA SER A 31 3.86 -3.97 -7.82
C SER A 31 4.99 -3.17 -8.47
N PHE A 32 6.25 -3.54 -8.25
CA PHE A 32 7.38 -2.76 -8.73
C PHE A 32 7.46 -2.66 -10.25
N GLN A 33 7.04 -3.68 -10.97
CA GLN A 33 7.06 -3.65 -12.43
C GLN A 33 6.05 -2.66 -13.03
N PHE A 34 5.11 -2.19 -12.23
CA PHE A 34 4.09 -1.22 -12.64
C PHE A 34 4.32 0.16 -12.05
N TRP A 35 5.49 0.39 -11.49
CA TRP A 35 5.82 1.66 -10.84
C TRP A 35 5.80 2.83 -11.82
N SER A 36 5.28 3.97 -11.41
CA SER A 36 5.34 5.21 -12.16
C SER A 36 5.41 6.40 -11.21
N GLU A 37 5.92 7.53 -11.69
CA GLU A 37 5.93 8.76 -10.91
C GLU A 37 4.52 9.25 -10.62
N GLU A 38 3.61 9.06 -11.57
CA GLU A 38 2.20 9.43 -11.39
C GLU A 38 1.55 8.64 -10.27
N ALA A 39 1.80 7.33 -10.21
CA ALA A 39 1.30 6.49 -9.14
C ALA A 39 1.88 6.90 -7.78
N ALA A 40 3.17 7.21 -7.73
CA ALA A 40 3.82 7.67 -6.52
C ALA A 40 3.21 8.97 -6.02
N LYS A 41 2.97 9.92 -6.92
CA LYS A 41 2.36 11.20 -6.58
C LYS A 41 0.93 11.01 -6.07
N PHE A 42 0.16 10.13 -6.71
CA PHE A 42 -1.20 9.84 -6.28
C PHE A 42 -1.21 9.31 -4.84
N LYS A 43 -0.33 8.38 -4.51
CA LYS A 43 -0.25 7.83 -3.16
C LYS A 43 0.21 8.86 -2.14
N LEU A 44 1.13 9.73 -2.50
CA LEU A 44 1.60 10.79 -1.62
C LEU A 44 0.50 11.80 -1.34
N ASP A 45 -0.22 12.24 -2.38
CA ASP A 45 -1.33 13.19 -2.24
C ASP A 45 -2.44 12.59 -1.36
N GLU A 46 -2.74 11.30 -1.54
CA GLU A 46 -3.72 10.58 -0.74
C GLU A 46 -3.30 10.54 0.74
N LEU A 47 -2.03 10.29 1.01
CA LEU A 47 -1.50 10.26 2.36
C LEU A 47 -1.64 11.63 3.04
N PHE A 48 -1.28 12.70 2.35
CA PHE A 48 -1.39 14.05 2.91
C PHE A 48 -2.84 14.50 3.10
N ALA A 49 -3.77 13.96 2.32
CA ALA A 49 -5.19 14.26 2.48
C ALA A 49 -5.84 13.51 3.65
N SER A 50 -5.13 12.56 4.24
CA SER A 50 -5.64 11.71 5.32
C SER A 50 -5.23 12.26 6.68
N ASP A 51 -6.12 12.13 7.66
CA ASP A 51 -5.86 12.56 9.04
C ASP A 51 -5.16 11.47 9.85
N ALA A 52 -5.43 10.19 9.54
CA ALA A 52 -4.90 9.07 10.31
C ALA A 52 -4.83 7.83 9.43
N LEU A 53 -3.94 6.91 9.79
CA LEU A 53 -3.78 5.62 9.13
C LEU A 53 -4.25 4.50 10.06
N LEU A 54 -5.11 3.64 9.53
CA LEU A 54 -5.50 2.40 10.21
C LEU A 54 -4.72 1.26 9.57
N LEU A 55 -3.90 0.60 10.36
CA LEU A 55 -2.98 -0.42 9.87
C LEU A 55 -3.22 -1.75 10.56
N GLY A 56 -3.09 -2.84 9.81
CA GLY A 56 -3.01 -4.16 10.40
C GLY A 56 -1.66 -4.37 11.11
N ARG A 57 -1.57 -5.43 11.91
CA ARG A 57 -0.39 -5.69 12.72
C ARG A 57 0.89 -5.80 11.87
N VAL A 58 0.87 -6.58 10.81
CA VAL A 58 2.05 -6.82 9.97
C VAL A 58 2.49 -5.54 9.29
N THR A 59 1.56 -4.80 8.70
CA THR A 59 1.87 -3.52 8.05
C THR A 59 2.47 -2.52 9.05
N TYR A 60 1.91 -2.43 10.25
CA TYR A 60 2.45 -1.56 11.29
C TYR A 60 3.88 -1.94 11.64
N GLN A 61 4.15 -3.24 11.81
CA GLN A 61 5.49 -3.70 12.15
C GLN A 61 6.52 -3.40 11.08
N GLU A 62 6.12 -3.44 9.81
CA GLU A 62 7.02 -3.13 8.70
C GLU A 62 7.24 -1.63 8.53
N TRP A 63 6.20 -0.82 8.74
CA TRP A 63 6.25 0.61 8.47
C TRP A 63 6.74 1.46 9.64
N ALA A 64 6.53 1.03 10.87
CA ALA A 64 6.88 1.82 12.05
C ALA A 64 8.37 2.23 12.13
N PRO A 65 9.34 1.42 11.62
CA PRO A 65 10.75 1.84 11.63
C PRO A 65 11.09 2.99 10.70
N TYR A 66 10.21 3.37 9.80
CA TYR A 66 10.47 4.42 8.80
C TYR A 66 9.85 5.80 9.12
#